data_59dd63a17d85a3a8d0fe28dc87799b1f
#
_entry.id   59dd63a17d85a3a8d0fe28dc87799b1f
#
_cell.length_a   1.000
_cell.length_b   1.000
_cell.length_c   1.000
_cell.angle_alpha   90.00
_cell.angle_beta   90.00
_cell.angle_gamma   90.00
#
_symmetry.space_group_name_H-M   'P 1'
#
loop_
_entity.id
_entity.type
_entity.pdbx_description
1 polymer ?
#
loop_
_entity_poly.entity_id
_entity_poly.type
_entity_poly.pdbx_seq_one_letter_code
_entity_poly.pdbx_strand_id
1 'polypeptide(L)'
;MTVWDRKATAGDFRERGFEGIVILDGEGRNSHCSGFMYSNGYKDGRELAEWVLSPGVDTSLYVTIPFYRPDGKQRDQAQASFSSVPDSYYRGWIDGVLSIDNSDLRGFYWSYESCLQTGNYGKNVSEEFIQSLHDYVHGHGEELMWIPATGNRGVTYLDDPSFCAIQSLAGYFDYIFVQPNYYQNSTLNEKYGTVPYTYQKLIEKVEWIDNMPGNVSIEMEVDRSILYNYISRTHIEENFREPLIERCGPRFTHECLIQYTCDAKEIAFHYLKAQKDVLNRKYKDLAYYFSVDLRVIDEMKGFSRRLGEAYV
;
A
#
# COMPACT_ATOMS: atom_id res chain seq x y z
N MET A 1 14.72 -4.08 1.05
CA MET A 1 14.85 -2.95 0.12
C MET A 1 16.30 -2.68 -0.19
N THR A 2 16.60 -2.10 -1.34
CA THR A 2 17.96 -1.85 -1.81
C THR A 2 18.16 -0.38 -2.19
N VAL A 3 19.41 0.05 -2.20
CA VAL A 3 19.90 1.29 -2.82
C VAL A 3 21.20 0.95 -3.51
N TRP A 4 21.25 1.07 -4.83
CA TRP A 4 22.47 0.76 -5.60
C TRP A 4 23.05 -0.63 -5.28
N ASP A 5 22.20 -1.67 -5.33
CA ASP A 5 22.56 -3.07 -5.10
C ASP A 5 23.05 -3.40 -3.67
N ARG A 6 22.97 -2.47 -2.73
CA ARG A 6 23.15 -2.72 -1.30
C ARG A 6 21.82 -2.70 -0.55
N LYS A 7 21.77 -3.35 0.60
CA LYS A 7 20.63 -3.28 1.50
C LYS A 7 20.42 -1.84 1.97
N ALA A 8 19.18 -1.35 1.91
CA ALA A 8 18.82 -0.03 2.44
C ALA A 8 18.90 -0.02 3.98
N THR A 9 19.30 1.12 4.52
CA THR A 9 19.34 1.42 5.95
C THR A 9 18.26 2.42 6.32
N ALA A 10 17.95 2.60 7.58
CA ALA A 10 17.05 3.65 8.05
C ALA A 10 17.48 5.05 7.60
N GLY A 11 18.78 5.33 7.56
CA GLY A 11 19.33 6.58 7.05
C GLY A 11 18.93 6.86 5.61
N ASP A 12 18.88 5.84 4.76
CA ASP A 12 18.47 5.99 3.36
C ASP A 12 17.02 6.47 3.20
N PHE A 13 16.13 6.05 4.10
CA PHE A 13 14.73 6.50 4.14
C PHE A 13 14.64 7.94 4.64
N ARG A 14 15.33 8.27 5.75
CA ARG A 14 15.32 9.64 6.32
C ARG A 14 15.91 10.66 5.36
N GLU A 15 17.01 10.37 4.68
CA GLU A 15 17.60 11.23 3.65
C GLU A 15 16.62 11.55 2.52
N ARG A 16 15.64 10.66 2.32
CA ARG A 16 14.57 10.85 1.34
C ARG A 16 13.31 11.49 1.93
N GLY A 17 13.33 11.84 3.22
CA GLY A 17 12.25 12.53 3.89
C GLY A 17 11.06 11.64 4.27
N PHE A 18 11.25 10.32 4.40
CA PHE A 18 10.24 9.45 4.95
C PHE A 18 10.12 9.65 6.46
N GLU A 19 8.90 9.93 6.92
CA GLU A 19 8.55 10.04 8.33
C GLU A 19 8.13 8.68 8.93
N GLY A 20 7.64 7.77 8.09
CA GLY A 20 7.21 6.44 8.49
C GLY A 20 7.52 5.36 7.45
N ILE A 21 7.58 4.13 7.92
CA ILE A 21 7.82 2.93 7.09
C ILE A 21 6.78 1.89 7.45
N VAL A 22 6.08 1.37 6.43
CA VAL A 22 5.20 0.21 6.59
C VAL A 22 6.03 -1.07 6.42
N ILE A 23 5.99 -1.90 7.43
CA ILE A 23 6.65 -3.22 7.43
C ILE A 23 5.64 -4.25 6.98
N LEU A 24 5.84 -4.80 5.79
CA LEU A 24 4.99 -5.86 5.26
C LEU A 24 5.44 -7.24 5.78
N ASP A 25 4.48 -8.07 6.17
CA ASP A 25 4.71 -9.49 6.41
C ASP A 25 4.49 -10.23 5.09
N GLY A 26 5.55 -10.46 4.37
CA GLY A 26 5.45 -11.02 3.03
C GLY A 26 6.77 -11.57 2.51
N GLU A 27 7.07 -11.24 1.28
CA GLU A 27 8.18 -11.76 0.50
C GLU A 27 9.52 -11.76 1.25
N GLY A 28 10.15 -12.91 1.32
CA GLY A 28 11.44 -13.13 1.99
C GLY A 28 11.33 -13.68 3.41
N ARG A 29 10.17 -13.61 4.02
CA ARG A 29 9.78 -14.38 5.19
C ARG A 29 8.60 -15.25 4.76
N ASN A 30 8.72 -16.57 4.88
CA ASN A 30 7.54 -17.40 4.75
C ASN A 30 6.55 -16.94 5.81
N SER A 31 5.48 -16.28 5.38
CA SER A 31 4.42 -15.84 6.28
C SER A 31 3.94 -17.06 7.07
N HIS A 32 4.42 -17.19 8.28
CA HIS A 32 4.12 -18.34 9.11
C HIS A 32 2.82 -18.08 9.84
N CYS A 33 1.79 -18.74 9.34
CA CYS A 33 0.62 -19.00 10.10
C CYS A 33 0.83 -20.27 10.92
N SER A 34 1.21 -20.13 12.18
CA SER A 34 1.40 -21.30 13.06
C SER A 34 0.07 -21.92 13.55
N GLY A 35 -1.07 -21.29 13.29
CA GLY A 35 -2.42 -21.70 13.66
C GLY A 35 -3.39 -20.54 13.76
N PHE A 36 -4.58 -20.75 14.34
CA PHE A 36 -5.66 -19.75 14.38
C PHE A 36 -6.00 -19.20 15.77
N MET A 37 -5.30 -19.70 16.78
CA MET A 37 -5.55 -19.31 18.17
C MET A 37 -4.79 -18.03 18.51
N TYR A 38 -5.18 -17.36 19.59
CA TYR A 38 -4.45 -16.22 20.16
C TYR A 38 -2.95 -16.49 20.34
N SER A 39 -2.60 -17.64 20.91
CA SER A 39 -1.21 -18.01 21.15
C SER A 39 -0.37 -18.14 19.87
N ASN A 40 -1.01 -18.53 18.76
CA ASN A 40 -0.37 -18.56 17.45
C ASN A 40 -0.11 -17.15 16.93
N GLY A 41 -1.13 -16.28 17.04
CA GLY A 41 -0.98 -14.87 16.68
C GLY A 41 0.13 -14.20 17.49
N TYR A 42 0.14 -14.39 18.82
CA TYR A 42 1.16 -13.84 19.70
C TYR A 42 2.58 -14.26 19.30
N LYS A 43 2.76 -15.54 19.03
CA LYS A 43 4.04 -16.08 18.56
C LYS A 43 4.45 -15.46 17.21
N ASP A 44 3.55 -15.49 16.25
CA ASP A 44 3.83 -15.04 14.88
C ASP A 44 4.13 -13.53 14.83
N GLY A 45 3.35 -12.71 15.56
CA GLY A 45 3.56 -11.26 15.68
C GLY A 45 4.85 -10.91 16.37
N ARG A 46 5.17 -11.62 17.46
CA ARG A 46 6.43 -11.43 18.17
C ARG A 46 7.66 -11.78 17.32
N GLU A 47 7.60 -12.90 16.57
CA GLU A 47 8.68 -13.30 15.66
C GLU A 47 8.93 -12.24 14.57
N LEU A 48 7.86 -11.64 14.03
CA LEU A 48 8.00 -10.52 13.08
C LEU A 48 8.66 -9.32 13.77
N ALA A 49 8.17 -8.92 14.94
CA ALA A 49 8.69 -7.77 15.67
C ALA A 49 10.16 -7.93 16.05
N GLU A 50 10.58 -9.09 16.55
CA GLU A 50 11.98 -9.40 16.85
C GLU A 50 12.87 -9.25 15.61
N TRP A 51 12.34 -9.53 14.43
CA TRP A 51 13.10 -9.43 13.19
C TRP A 51 13.18 -7.99 12.65
N VAL A 52 12.10 -7.19 12.78
CA VAL A 52 11.99 -5.87 12.11
C VAL A 52 12.21 -4.69 13.06
N LEU A 53 11.90 -4.84 14.35
CA LEU A 53 12.04 -3.79 15.34
C LEU A 53 13.43 -3.82 15.99
N SER A 54 14.49 -4.05 15.21
CA SER A 54 15.85 -3.94 15.71
C SER A 54 16.12 -2.52 16.21
N PRO A 55 16.86 -2.33 17.32
CA PRO A 55 17.08 -1.01 17.91
C PRO A 55 17.70 -0.02 16.93
N GLY A 56 17.18 1.21 16.90
CA GLY A 56 17.83 2.35 16.27
C GLY A 56 17.45 2.63 14.82
N VAL A 57 16.22 2.36 14.42
CA VAL A 57 15.70 2.80 13.09
C VAL A 57 15.44 4.32 13.10
N ASP A 58 15.06 4.88 14.26
CA ASP A 58 14.78 6.32 14.45
C ASP A 58 13.86 6.89 13.35
N THR A 59 12.80 6.12 13.04
CA THR A 59 11.77 6.42 12.05
C THR A 59 10.51 5.68 12.48
N SER A 60 9.34 6.31 12.38
CA SER A 60 8.06 5.68 12.75
C SER A 60 7.83 4.39 11.98
N LEU A 61 7.50 3.32 12.68
CA LEU A 61 7.24 2.00 12.09
C LEU A 61 5.77 1.63 12.24
N TYR A 62 5.17 1.21 11.14
CA TYR A 62 3.82 0.62 11.10
C TYR A 62 3.96 -0.86 10.73
N VAL A 63 3.58 -1.74 11.63
CA VAL A 63 3.72 -3.18 11.43
C VAL A 63 2.43 -3.75 10.87
N THR A 64 2.54 -4.56 9.83
CA THR A 64 1.40 -5.24 9.21
C THR A 64 0.63 -6.09 10.21
N ILE A 65 -0.71 -5.97 10.17
CA ILE A 65 -1.65 -6.99 10.66
C ILE A 65 -2.05 -7.81 9.43
N PRO A 66 -1.68 -9.09 9.35
CA PRO A 66 -1.92 -9.90 8.16
C PRO A 66 -3.39 -10.24 8.00
N PHE A 67 -3.91 -10.10 6.78
CA PHE A 67 -5.22 -10.61 6.44
C PHE A 67 -5.12 -11.99 5.78
N TYR A 68 -5.92 -12.92 6.24
CA TYR A 68 -5.98 -14.28 5.70
C TYR A 68 -7.38 -14.59 5.18
N ARG A 69 -7.48 -14.91 3.89
CA ARG A 69 -8.74 -15.25 3.22
C ARG A 69 -9.26 -16.62 3.64
N PRO A 70 -10.58 -16.84 3.57
CA PRO A 70 -11.20 -18.14 3.89
C PRO A 70 -11.14 -19.15 2.73
N ASP A 71 -10.01 -19.34 2.07
CA ASP A 71 -9.88 -20.18 0.88
C ASP A 71 -9.18 -21.54 1.16
N GLY A 72 -9.21 -21.98 2.39
CA GLY A 72 -8.63 -23.27 2.84
C GLY A 72 -7.12 -23.22 3.11
N LYS A 73 -6.44 -22.16 2.68
CA LYS A 73 -5.03 -21.89 3.00
C LYS A 73 -4.87 -20.67 3.90
N GLN A 74 -5.94 -19.93 4.08
CA GLN A 74 -5.97 -18.67 4.77
C GLN A 74 -7.09 -18.66 5.81
N ARG A 75 -6.99 -17.76 6.75
CA ARG A 75 -7.89 -17.67 7.90
C ARG A 75 -9.12 -16.86 7.55
N ASP A 76 -10.29 -17.29 7.99
CA ASP A 76 -11.55 -16.57 7.89
C ASP A 76 -11.90 -15.82 9.19
N GLN A 77 -10.97 -15.67 10.10
CA GLN A 77 -11.18 -15.02 11.41
C GLN A 77 -11.48 -13.53 11.31
N ALA A 78 -11.20 -12.91 10.16
CA ALA A 78 -11.57 -11.53 9.89
C ALA A 78 -13.08 -11.27 9.93
N GLN A 79 -13.91 -12.32 9.90
CA GLN A 79 -15.37 -12.22 10.06
C GLN A 79 -15.81 -12.30 11.51
N ALA A 80 -14.93 -12.70 12.43
CA ALA A 80 -15.23 -12.76 13.83
C ALA A 80 -15.13 -11.37 14.47
N SER A 81 -15.97 -11.09 15.44
CA SER A 81 -15.81 -9.90 16.26
C SER A 81 -14.46 -9.95 16.98
N PHE A 82 -13.64 -8.91 16.78
CA PHE A 82 -12.30 -8.84 17.35
C PHE A 82 -12.31 -8.92 18.88
N SER A 83 -13.28 -8.25 19.52
CA SER A 83 -13.40 -8.15 20.97
C SER A 83 -14.10 -9.35 21.61
N SER A 84 -14.89 -10.12 20.86
CA SER A 84 -15.70 -11.21 21.39
C SER A 84 -14.98 -12.56 21.42
N VAL A 85 -13.77 -12.64 20.85
CA VAL A 85 -12.98 -13.86 20.82
C VAL A 85 -11.71 -13.67 21.66
N PRO A 86 -11.68 -14.12 22.92
CA PRO A 86 -10.50 -14.03 23.79
C PRO A 86 -9.25 -14.64 23.14
N ASP A 87 -9.45 -15.66 22.30
CA ASP A 87 -8.43 -16.38 21.56
C ASP A 87 -8.26 -15.87 20.12
N SER A 88 -8.58 -14.61 19.84
CA SER A 88 -8.41 -14.03 18.51
C SER A 88 -6.95 -14.03 18.08
N TYR A 89 -6.68 -14.57 16.91
CA TYR A 89 -5.36 -14.53 16.30
C TYR A 89 -4.85 -13.10 16.11
N TYR A 90 -5.71 -12.20 15.65
CA TYR A 90 -5.36 -10.79 15.37
C TYR A 90 -4.99 -10.04 16.66
N ARG A 91 -5.75 -10.28 17.74
CA ARG A 91 -5.39 -9.77 19.05
C ARG A 91 -4.03 -10.32 19.50
N GLY A 92 -3.85 -11.63 19.38
CA GLY A 92 -2.56 -12.24 19.69
C GLY A 92 -1.42 -11.64 18.88
N TRP A 93 -1.63 -11.40 17.57
CA TRP A 93 -0.63 -10.77 16.71
C TRP A 93 -0.21 -9.39 17.23
N ILE A 94 -1.16 -8.53 17.53
CA ILE A 94 -0.90 -7.19 18.07
C ILE A 94 -0.16 -7.28 19.39
N ASP A 95 -0.62 -8.11 20.33
CA ASP A 95 0.02 -8.31 21.65
C ASP A 95 1.45 -8.86 21.48
N GLY A 96 1.66 -9.74 20.51
CA GLY A 96 2.97 -10.28 20.16
C GLY A 96 3.92 -9.20 19.69
N VAL A 97 3.48 -8.31 18.81
CA VAL A 97 4.27 -7.16 18.34
C VAL A 97 4.57 -6.21 19.51
N LEU A 98 3.56 -5.84 20.28
CA LEU A 98 3.68 -4.93 21.44
C LEU A 98 4.54 -5.52 22.58
N SER A 99 4.75 -6.83 22.61
CA SER A 99 5.64 -7.45 23.62
C SER A 99 7.12 -7.11 23.43
N ILE A 100 7.47 -6.53 22.29
CA ILE A 100 8.81 -6.02 21.99
C ILE A 100 8.82 -4.52 22.25
N ASP A 101 9.52 -4.12 23.32
CA ASP A 101 9.66 -2.70 23.64
C ASP A 101 10.48 -1.98 22.56
N ASN A 102 9.82 -1.09 21.82
CA ASN A 102 10.44 -0.33 20.74
C ASN A 102 9.75 1.02 20.58
N SER A 103 10.50 2.09 20.83
CA SER A 103 10.02 3.47 20.73
C SER A 103 9.73 3.95 19.29
N ASP A 104 10.18 3.21 18.28
CA ASP A 104 9.96 3.54 16.87
C ASP A 104 8.63 2.96 16.36
N LEU A 105 8.03 1.99 17.09
CA LEU A 105 6.69 1.50 16.77
C LEU A 105 5.68 2.64 16.96
N ARG A 106 4.96 2.96 15.91
CA ARG A 106 3.95 4.03 15.89
C ARG A 106 2.54 3.48 15.71
N GLY A 107 2.42 2.32 15.10
CA GLY A 107 1.12 1.76 14.83
C GLY A 107 1.12 0.50 13.99
N PHE A 108 -0.04 0.22 13.44
CA PHE A 108 -0.29 -0.98 12.67
C PHE A 108 -0.87 -0.65 11.30
N TYR A 109 -0.54 -1.48 10.32
CA TYR A 109 -1.09 -1.45 8.97
C TYR A 109 -2.02 -2.64 8.76
N TRP A 110 -3.32 -2.38 8.50
CA TRP A 110 -4.27 -3.40 8.12
C TRP A 110 -4.08 -3.81 6.66
N SER A 111 -3.60 -5.01 6.43
CA SER A 111 -3.13 -5.46 5.12
C SER A 111 -4.22 -5.94 4.16
N TYR A 112 -5.51 -5.90 4.54
CA TYR A 112 -6.57 -6.21 3.59
C TYR A 112 -6.87 -5.01 2.70
N GLU A 113 -6.18 -4.92 1.59
CA GLU A 113 -6.22 -3.78 0.67
C GLU A 113 -7.49 -3.69 -0.19
N SER A 114 -8.40 -4.65 -0.12
CA SER A 114 -9.64 -4.56 -0.90
C SER A 114 -10.55 -3.44 -0.39
N CYS A 115 -10.87 -2.48 -1.24
CA CYS A 115 -11.87 -1.46 -0.92
C CYS A 115 -13.30 -2.03 -0.78
N LEU A 116 -13.50 -3.31 -1.10
CA LEU A 116 -14.77 -4.04 -0.94
C LEU A 116 -14.89 -4.82 0.37
N GLN A 117 -13.94 -4.72 1.29
CA GLN A 117 -13.82 -5.65 2.42
C GLN A 117 -15.11 -5.84 3.24
N THR A 118 -15.92 -4.80 3.40
CA THR A 118 -17.22 -4.85 4.11
C THR A 118 -18.43 -4.78 3.18
N GLY A 119 -18.22 -4.60 1.89
CA GLY A 119 -19.29 -4.46 0.89
C GLY A 119 -20.03 -5.75 0.56
N ASN A 120 -21.14 -5.63 -0.17
CA ASN A 120 -22.02 -6.75 -0.52
C ASN A 120 -21.34 -7.89 -1.29
N TYR A 121 -20.28 -7.59 -2.03
CA TYR A 121 -19.55 -8.54 -2.86
C TYR A 121 -18.28 -9.10 -2.22
N GLY A 122 -17.83 -8.51 -1.11
CA GLY A 122 -16.56 -8.88 -0.50
C GLY A 122 -16.61 -9.15 0.99
N LYS A 123 -17.75 -9.49 1.57
CA LYS A 123 -18.01 -9.71 3.01
C LYS A 123 -16.99 -10.59 3.76
N ASN A 124 -15.71 -10.33 3.53
CA ASN A 124 -14.64 -11.06 4.19
C ASN A 124 -14.33 -10.49 5.58
N VAL A 125 -14.76 -9.24 5.83
CA VAL A 125 -14.53 -8.52 7.09
C VAL A 125 -15.82 -7.81 7.46
N SER A 126 -16.21 -7.85 8.72
CA SER A 126 -17.34 -7.04 9.21
C SER A 126 -16.88 -5.65 9.66
N GLU A 127 -17.78 -4.68 9.63
CA GLU A 127 -17.49 -3.34 10.16
C GLU A 127 -17.22 -3.39 11.66
N GLU A 128 -17.95 -4.24 12.41
CA GLU A 128 -17.72 -4.46 13.84
C GLU A 128 -16.31 -5.00 14.13
N PHE A 129 -15.76 -5.82 13.22
CA PHE A 129 -14.38 -6.26 13.35
C PHE A 129 -13.40 -5.09 13.18
N ILE A 130 -13.59 -4.24 12.19
CA ILE A 130 -12.73 -3.07 11.96
C ILE A 130 -12.83 -2.10 13.14
N GLN A 131 -14.04 -1.84 13.64
CA GLN A 131 -14.24 -1.02 14.86
C GLN A 131 -13.49 -1.63 16.05
N SER A 132 -13.64 -2.92 16.29
CA SER A 132 -12.97 -3.61 17.40
C SER A 132 -11.45 -3.59 17.25
N LEU A 133 -10.95 -3.66 16.03
CA LEU A 133 -9.52 -3.55 15.70
C LEU A 133 -9.00 -2.15 16.03
N HIS A 134 -9.71 -1.12 15.58
CA HIS A 134 -9.44 0.28 15.88
C HIS A 134 -9.38 0.51 17.41
N ASP A 135 -10.45 0.13 18.12
CA ASP A 135 -10.55 0.34 19.56
C ASP A 135 -9.42 -0.36 20.34
N TYR A 136 -9.02 -1.54 19.85
CA TYR A 136 -7.94 -2.30 20.48
C TYR A 136 -6.57 -1.65 20.25
N VAL A 137 -6.27 -1.26 19.03
CA VAL A 137 -5.00 -0.59 18.68
C VAL A 137 -4.88 0.75 19.42
N HIS A 138 -5.95 1.57 19.39
CA HIS A 138 -6.00 2.85 20.11
C HIS A 138 -5.97 2.68 21.63
N GLY A 139 -6.50 1.58 22.16
CA GLY A 139 -6.41 1.25 23.59
C GLY A 139 -4.97 1.06 24.07
N HIS A 140 -4.02 0.79 23.17
CA HIS A 140 -2.59 0.73 23.44
C HIS A 140 -1.85 2.04 23.11
N GLY A 141 -2.54 3.05 22.60
CA GLY A 141 -1.97 4.34 22.22
C GLY A 141 -1.30 4.34 20.83
N GLU A 142 -1.56 3.31 20.02
CA GLU A 142 -1.01 3.13 18.70
C GLU A 142 -1.98 3.58 17.60
N GLU A 143 -1.46 3.91 16.40
CA GLU A 143 -2.24 4.34 15.24
C GLU A 143 -2.60 3.15 14.34
N LEU A 144 -3.70 3.28 13.59
CA LEU A 144 -4.16 2.29 12.62
C LEU A 144 -4.19 2.89 11.20
N MET A 145 -3.50 2.23 10.27
CA MET A 145 -3.37 2.65 8.87
C MET A 145 -4.00 1.64 7.93
N TRP A 146 -4.57 2.12 6.82
CA TRP A 146 -5.09 1.29 5.74
C TRP A 146 -4.70 1.83 4.37
N ILE A 147 -4.33 0.94 3.44
CA ILE A 147 -3.94 1.30 2.06
C ILE A 147 -4.84 0.54 1.07
N PRO A 148 -6.09 1.00 0.85
CA PRO A 148 -7.06 0.30 0.02
C PRO A 148 -6.80 0.46 -1.47
N ALA A 149 -6.87 -0.67 -2.20
CA ALA A 149 -6.81 -0.70 -3.65
C ALA A 149 -8.19 -0.48 -4.27
N THR A 150 -8.30 0.48 -5.18
CA THR A 150 -9.51 0.69 -5.99
C THR A 150 -9.61 -0.28 -7.16
N GLY A 151 -8.50 -0.93 -7.53
CA GLY A 151 -8.41 -1.80 -8.68
C GLY A 151 -8.80 -1.07 -9.98
N ASN A 152 -9.51 -1.75 -10.84
CA ASN A 152 -10.02 -1.18 -12.08
C ASN A 152 -11.41 -0.52 -11.96
N ARG A 153 -11.82 -0.06 -10.76
CA ARG A 153 -13.10 0.63 -10.56
C ARG A 153 -12.97 2.10 -10.86
N GLY A 154 -13.89 2.62 -11.68
CA GLY A 154 -14.07 4.05 -11.86
C GLY A 154 -14.91 4.68 -10.75
N VAL A 155 -14.93 6.00 -10.70
CA VAL A 155 -15.59 6.77 -9.63
C VAL A 155 -17.06 6.41 -9.47
N THR A 156 -17.77 6.10 -10.56
CA THR A 156 -19.19 5.69 -10.51
C THR A 156 -19.46 4.40 -9.72
N TYR A 157 -18.44 3.53 -9.56
CA TYR A 157 -18.49 2.38 -8.66
C TYR A 157 -17.97 2.71 -7.27
N LEU A 158 -16.98 3.58 -7.18
CA LEU A 158 -16.36 3.93 -5.90
C LEU A 158 -17.30 4.75 -5.01
N ASP A 159 -18.20 5.53 -5.60
CA ASP A 159 -19.25 6.28 -4.90
C ASP A 159 -20.36 5.40 -4.32
N ASP A 160 -20.47 4.15 -4.77
CA ASP A 160 -21.49 3.21 -4.28
C ASP A 160 -20.92 2.38 -3.11
N PRO A 161 -21.47 2.51 -1.90
CA PRO A 161 -21.01 1.76 -0.73
C PRO A 161 -21.08 0.23 -0.89
N SER A 162 -21.87 -0.25 -1.86
CA SER A 162 -21.93 -1.68 -2.18
C SER A 162 -20.65 -2.18 -2.87
N PHE A 163 -19.89 -1.28 -3.48
CA PHE A 163 -18.68 -1.57 -4.24
C PHE A 163 -17.41 -0.99 -3.63
N CYS A 164 -17.53 -0.09 -2.65
CA CYS A 164 -16.38 0.51 -1.99
C CYS A 164 -16.73 0.89 -0.54
N ALA A 165 -15.94 0.44 0.41
CA ALA A 165 -16.15 0.67 1.83
C ALA A 165 -15.26 1.80 2.39
N ILE A 166 -14.46 2.49 1.59
CA ILE A 166 -13.51 3.49 2.07
C ILE A 166 -14.23 4.57 2.86
N GLN A 167 -15.30 5.13 2.31
CA GLN A 167 -16.05 6.20 2.96
C GLN A 167 -16.69 5.78 4.29
N SER A 168 -17.25 4.57 4.37
CA SER A 168 -17.90 4.08 5.60
C SER A 168 -16.89 3.71 6.68
N LEU A 169 -15.67 3.32 6.28
CA LEU A 169 -14.62 2.90 7.22
C LEU A 169 -13.64 4.03 7.57
N ALA A 170 -13.74 5.19 6.96
CA ALA A 170 -12.77 6.27 7.11
C ALA A 170 -12.58 6.71 8.58
N GLY A 171 -13.61 6.60 9.40
CA GLY A 171 -13.57 6.98 10.82
C GLY A 171 -12.81 6.01 11.73
N TYR A 172 -12.42 4.83 11.22
CA TYR A 172 -11.71 3.81 12.01
C TYR A 172 -10.20 3.76 11.75
N PHE A 173 -9.68 4.64 10.87
CA PHE A 173 -8.27 4.67 10.54
C PHE A 173 -7.71 6.07 10.72
N ASP A 174 -6.52 6.17 11.30
CA ASP A 174 -5.80 7.44 11.44
C ASP A 174 -5.30 7.91 10.09
N TYR A 175 -4.91 6.97 9.22
CA TYR A 175 -4.45 7.25 7.86
C TYR A 175 -5.06 6.26 6.87
N ILE A 176 -5.58 6.78 5.77
CA ILE A 176 -5.97 6.00 4.60
C ILE A 176 -5.24 6.53 3.38
N PHE A 177 -4.47 5.66 2.73
CA PHE A 177 -3.79 5.98 1.48
C PHE A 177 -4.38 5.16 0.34
N VAL A 178 -5.23 5.79 -0.45
CA VAL A 178 -5.95 5.10 -1.53
C VAL A 178 -5.01 4.81 -2.68
N GLN A 179 -4.97 3.55 -3.12
CA GLN A 179 -4.30 3.14 -4.34
C GLN A 179 -5.21 3.40 -5.55
N PRO A 180 -4.94 4.38 -6.41
CA PRO A 180 -5.73 4.62 -7.63
C PRO A 180 -5.58 3.50 -8.65
N ASN A 181 -4.52 2.71 -8.56
CA ASN A 181 -4.14 1.64 -9.49
C ASN A 181 -4.02 2.12 -10.96
N TYR A 182 -3.65 3.37 -11.17
CA TYR A 182 -3.43 3.95 -12.50
C TYR A 182 -2.20 3.36 -13.20
N TYR A 183 -1.19 3.02 -12.39
CA TYR A 183 0.03 2.41 -12.88
C TYR A 183 -0.17 0.96 -13.37
N GLN A 184 -1.10 0.22 -12.73
CA GLN A 184 -1.34 -1.19 -12.99
C GLN A 184 -2.46 -1.44 -14.01
N ASN A 185 -3.37 -0.49 -14.22
CA ASN A 185 -4.57 -0.71 -15.02
C ASN A 185 -4.62 0.22 -16.24
N SER A 186 -4.84 -0.35 -17.41
CA SER A 186 -5.08 0.41 -18.64
C SER A 186 -6.55 0.79 -18.86
N THR A 187 -7.47 0.19 -18.11
CA THR A 187 -8.91 0.40 -18.24
C THR A 187 -9.61 0.47 -16.89
N LEU A 188 -10.75 1.16 -16.86
CA LEU A 188 -11.65 1.22 -15.71
C LEU A 188 -13.03 0.66 -16.06
N ASN A 189 -13.64 -0.01 -15.11
CA ASN A 189 -15.05 -0.38 -15.13
C ASN A 189 -15.87 0.78 -14.55
N GLU A 190 -16.70 1.35 -15.37
CA GLU A 190 -17.72 2.34 -15.03
C GLU A 190 -19.10 1.73 -15.12
N LYS A 191 -20.10 2.33 -14.50
CA LYS A 191 -21.48 1.84 -14.46
C LYS A 191 -22.05 1.48 -15.84
N TYR A 192 -21.57 2.13 -16.90
CA TYR A 192 -22.07 1.95 -18.28
C TYR A 192 -21.07 1.25 -19.20
N GLY A 193 -20.03 0.62 -18.65
CA GLY A 193 -19.06 -0.15 -19.42
C GLY A 193 -17.62 0.11 -19.05
N THR A 194 -16.72 -0.55 -19.77
CA THR A 194 -15.28 -0.39 -19.58
C THR A 194 -14.76 0.75 -20.45
N VAL A 195 -13.96 1.64 -19.86
CA VAL A 195 -13.36 2.81 -20.51
C VAL A 195 -11.84 2.81 -20.33
N PRO A 196 -11.06 3.46 -21.21
CA PRO A 196 -9.64 3.65 -20.99
C PRO A 196 -9.36 4.40 -19.69
N TYR A 197 -8.34 3.98 -18.94
CA TYR A 197 -7.87 4.70 -17.76
C TYR A 197 -6.93 5.83 -18.17
N THR A 198 -7.52 6.94 -18.59
CA THR A 198 -6.81 8.13 -19.04
C THR A 198 -6.36 8.99 -17.87
N TYR A 199 -5.47 9.97 -18.14
CA TYR A 199 -5.09 10.99 -17.18
C TYR A 199 -6.31 11.73 -16.60
N GLN A 200 -7.33 12.04 -17.41
CA GLN A 200 -8.56 12.67 -16.93
C GLN A 200 -9.28 11.79 -15.90
N LYS A 201 -9.28 10.48 -16.10
CA LYS A 201 -9.86 9.53 -15.13
C LYS A 201 -9.06 9.44 -13.83
N LEU A 202 -7.75 9.66 -13.88
CA LEU A 202 -6.93 9.81 -12.67
C LEU A 202 -7.30 11.11 -11.92
N ILE A 203 -7.50 12.23 -12.62
CA ILE A 203 -7.99 13.48 -12.04
C ILE A 203 -9.33 13.23 -11.31
N GLU A 204 -10.31 12.60 -11.95
CA GLU A 204 -11.59 12.26 -11.32
C GLU A 204 -11.42 11.44 -10.03
N LYS A 205 -10.47 10.49 -10.00
CA LYS A 205 -10.16 9.73 -8.76
C LYS A 205 -9.50 10.59 -7.70
N VAL A 206 -8.58 11.49 -8.06
CA VAL A 206 -7.94 12.40 -7.10
C VAL A 206 -8.99 13.34 -6.50
N GLU A 207 -9.90 13.88 -7.30
CA GLU A 207 -11.03 14.69 -6.83
C GLU A 207 -11.94 13.87 -5.88
N TRP A 208 -12.21 12.63 -6.22
CA TRP A 208 -12.99 11.73 -5.37
C TRP A 208 -12.31 11.46 -4.03
N ILE A 209 -10.99 11.21 -4.02
CA ILE A 209 -10.20 11.02 -2.80
C ILE A 209 -10.22 12.29 -1.93
N ASP A 210 -10.05 13.47 -2.53
CA ASP A 210 -10.03 14.75 -1.80
C ASP A 210 -11.38 15.10 -1.14
N ASN A 211 -12.46 14.57 -1.68
CA ASN A 211 -13.80 14.75 -1.12
C ASN A 211 -14.17 13.72 -0.04
N MET A 212 -13.28 12.77 0.30
CA MET A 212 -13.51 11.80 1.35
C MET A 212 -13.47 12.42 2.75
N PRO A 213 -14.27 11.93 3.69
CA PRO A 213 -14.17 12.34 5.09
C PRO A 213 -12.89 11.77 5.73
N GLY A 214 -12.36 12.49 6.74
CA GLY A 214 -11.23 12.00 7.53
C GLY A 214 -9.86 12.27 6.88
N ASN A 215 -8.85 11.54 7.33
CA ASN A 215 -7.47 11.67 6.84
C ASN A 215 -7.23 10.69 5.68
N VAL A 216 -7.84 10.99 4.54
CA VAL A 216 -7.72 10.18 3.32
C VAL A 216 -6.85 10.91 2.31
N SER A 217 -5.86 10.22 1.78
CA SER A 217 -4.96 10.71 0.77
C SER A 217 -4.58 9.62 -0.23
N ILE A 218 -3.58 9.84 -1.05
CA ILE A 218 -3.21 8.96 -2.16
C ILE A 218 -1.97 8.14 -1.85
N GLU A 219 -1.93 6.87 -2.29
CA GLU A 219 -0.69 6.15 -2.49
C GLU A 219 -0.12 6.45 -3.87
N MET A 220 1.16 6.81 -3.89
CA MET A 220 1.93 7.01 -5.12
C MET A 220 2.50 5.68 -5.58
N GLU A 221 1.97 5.16 -6.67
CA GLU A 221 2.35 3.85 -7.18
C GLU A 221 3.38 3.99 -8.30
N VAL A 222 4.55 3.42 -8.09
CA VAL A 222 5.64 3.42 -9.07
C VAL A 222 6.62 2.32 -8.74
N ASP A 223 7.24 1.72 -9.74
CA ASP A 223 8.20 0.66 -9.55
C ASP A 223 9.52 0.92 -10.28
N ARG A 224 10.37 -0.08 -10.34
CA ARG A 224 11.69 -0.02 -10.98
C ARG A 224 11.68 0.19 -12.49
N SER A 225 10.51 0.10 -13.14
CA SER A 225 10.38 0.36 -14.60
C SER A 225 10.83 1.77 -14.97
N ILE A 226 10.76 2.73 -14.04
CA ILE A 226 11.26 4.10 -14.25
C ILE A 226 12.79 4.19 -14.22
N LEU A 227 13.49 3.15 -13.79
CA LEU A 227 14.95 3.11 -13.69
C LEU A 227 15.58 2.46 -14.92
N TYR A 228 15.74 3.23 -16.00
CA TYR A 228 16.30 2.72 -17.26
C TYR A 228 17.58 1.88 -17.08
N ASN A 229 18.49 2.35 -16.23
CA ASN A 229 19.76 1.64 -15.96
C ASN A 229 19.53 0.29 -15.27
N TYR A 230 18.42 0.12 -14.56
CA TYR A 230 18.07 -1.14 -13.95
C TYR A 230 17.61 -2.15 -14.99
N ILE A 231 16.68 -1.74 -15.86
CA ILE A 231 16.14 -2.61 -16.93
C ILE A 231 17.23 -3.06 -17.90
N SER A 232 18.23 -2.20 -18.18
CA SER A 232 19.32 -2.52 -19.10
C SER A 232 20.45 -3.37 -18.49
N ARG A 233 20.60 -3.39 -17.16
CA ARG A 233 21.75 -4.00 -16.47
C ARG A 233 21.45 -5.32 -15.79
N THR A 234 20.22 -5.53 -15.39
CA THR A 234 19.82 -6.74 -14.66
C THR A 234 18.96 -7.63 -15.52
N HIS A 235 19.02 -8.92 -15.25
CA HIS A 235 18.02 -9.84 -15.77
C HIS A 235 16.65 -9.29 -15.37
N ILE A 236 15.80 -9.08 -16.37
CA ILE A 236 14.43 -8.63 -16.19
C ILE A 236 13.77 -9.63 -15.24
N GLU A 237 13.39 -9.16 -14.06
CA GLU A 237 12.69 -10.00 -13.10
C GLU A 237 11.40 -10.55 -13.71
N GLU A 238 10.98 -11.73 -13.30
CA GLU A 238 9.81 -12.42 -13.87
C GLU A 238 8.57 -11.53 -13.94
N ASN A 239 8.34 -10.70 -12.92
CA ASN A 239 7.19 -9.79 -12.84
C ASN A 239 7.18 -8.69 -13.92
N PHE A 240 8.32 -8.36 -14.50
CA PHE A 240 8.45 -7.39 -15.60
C PHE A 240 8.59 -8.05 -16.96
N ARG A 241 8.92 -9.32 -16.98
CA ARG A 241 9.24 -10.03 -18.19
C ARG A 241 8.03 -10.22 -19.09
N GLU A 242 6.90 -10.61 -18.53
CA GLU A 242 5.67 -10.82 -19.30
C GLU A 242 5.13 -9.54 -19.93
N PRO A 243 4.94 -8.42 -19.20
CA PRO A 243 4.52 -7.16 -19.80
C PRO A 243 5.50 -6.63 -20.86
N LEU A 244 6.79 -6.84 -20.66
CA LEU A 244 7.79 -6.46 -21.65
C LEU A 244 7.78 -7.38 -22.87
N ILE A 245 7.59 -8.70 -22.70
CA ILE A 245 7.44 -9.64 -23.82
C ILE A 245 6.20 -9.31 -24.63
N GLU A 246 5.08 -9.05 -23.96
CA GLU A 246 3.84 -8.67 -24.63
C GLU A 246 4.00 -7.41 -25.48
N ARG A 247 4.70 -6.41 -24.96
CA ARG A 247 4.88 -5.13 -25.62
C ARG A 247 6.02 -5.13 -26.63
N CYS A 248 7.16 -5.71 -26.29
CA CYS A 248 8.42 -5.59 -27.04
C CYS A 248 8.80 -6.86 -27.80
N GLY A 249 8.01 -7.93 -27.63
CA GLY A 249 8.34 -9.26 -28.14
C GLY A 249 9.45 -9.94 -27.33
N PRO A 250 9.76 -11.20 -27.61
CA PRO A 250 10.70 -12.01 -26.82
C PRO A 250 12.17 -11.55 -26.95
N ARG A 251 12.46 -10.67 -27.88
CA ARG A 251 13.78 -10.05 -28.05
C ARG A 251 13.66 -8.56 -27.82
N PHE A 252 13.74 -8.14 -26.58
CA PHE A 252 13.67 -6.73 -26.21
C PHE A 252 14.74 -5.93 -26.97
N THR A 253 14.31 -5.00 -27.81
CA THR A 253 15.22 -4.03 -28.38
C THR A 253 15.53 -2.94 -27.37
N HIS A 254 16.70 -2.34 -27.45
CA HIS A 254 17.08 -1.20 -26.62
C HIS A 254 16.07 -0.04 -26.73
N GLU A 255 15.58 0.22 -27.92
CA GLU A 255 14.57 1.26 -28.19
C GLU A 255 13.25 0.98 -27.47
N CYS A 256 12.79 -0.28 -27.47
CA CYS A 256 11.57 -0.65 -26.77
C CYS A 256 11.71 -0.50 -25.25
N LEU A 257 12.85 -0.85 -24.67
CA LEU A 257 13.11 -0.66 -23.24
C LEU A 257 13.15 0.82 -22.87
N ILE A 258 13.74 1.69 -23.71
CA ILE A 258 13.73 3.13 -23.53
C ILE A 258 12.27 3.62 -23.51
N GLN A 259 11.48 3.25 -24.51
CA GLN A 259 10.08 3.69 -24.63
C GLN A 259 9.26 3.22 -23.42
N TYR A 260 9.42 1.97 -23.00
CA TYR A 260 8.76 1.44 -21.81
C TYR A 260 9.09 2.26 -20.54
N THR A 261 10.39 2.59 -20.36
CA THR A 261 10.81 3.43 -19.22
C THR A 261 10.24 4.85 -19.32
N CYS A 262 10.17 5.43 -20.52
CA CYS A 262 9.57 6.76 -20.73
C CYS A 262 8.08 6.76 -20.38
N ASP A 263 7.34 5.76 -20.81
CA ASP A 263 5.92 5.64 -20.51
C ASP A 263 5.68 5.42 -19.01
N ALA A 264 6.49 4.58 -18.36
CA ALA A 264 6.43 4.37 -16.92
C ALA A 264 6.70 5.68 -16.15
N LYS A 265 7.67 6.47 -16.59
CA LYS A 265 7.97 7.80 -16.02
C LYS A 265 6.83 8.79 -16.24
N GLU A 266 6.18 8.77 -17.38
CA GLU A 266 5.00 9.62 -17.64
C GLU A 266 3.85 9.27 -16.72
N ILE A 267 3.53 7.98 -16.57
CA ILE A 267 2.51 7.51 -15.64
C ILE A 267 2.83 7.92 -14.20
N ALA A 268 4.06 7.70 -13.75
CA ALA A 268 4.50 8.12 -12.42
C ALA A 268 4.41 9.64 -12.21
N PHE A 269 4.74 10.43 -13.22
CA PHE A 269 4.58 11.88 -13.19
C PHE A 269 3.12 12.32 -13.10
N HIS A 270 2.20 11.58 -13.72
CA HIS A 270 0.78 11.89 -13.70
C HIS A 270 0.19 11.87 -12.28
N TYR A 271 0.66 11.03 -11.37
CA TYR A 271 0.19 11.06 -9.97
C TYR A 271 0.46 12.40 -9.27
N LEU A 272 1.65 12.96 -9.44
CA LEU A 272 1.99 14.27 -8.89
C LEU A 272 1.26 15.39 -9.62
N LYS A 273 1.18 15.30 -10.95
CA LYS A 273 0.52 16.29 -11.77
C LYS A 273 -0.98 16.35 -11.49
N ALA A 274 -1.66 15.23 -11.30
CA ALA A 274 -3.09 15.19 -10.98
C ALA A 274 -3.37 15.87 -9.63
N GLN A 275 -2.56 15.63 -8.60
CA GLN A 275 -2.67 16.34 -7.33
C GLN A 275 -2.51 17.85 -7.53
N LYS A 276 -1.53 18.28 -8.33
CA LYS A 276 -1.31 19.71 -8.63
C LYS A 276 -2.50 20.31 -9.38
N ASP A 277 -3.03 19.63 -10.36
CA ASP A 277 -4.13 20.12 -11.19
C ASP A 277 -5.45 20.21 -10.38
N VAL A 278 -5.70 19.28 -9.45
CA VAL A 278 -6.92 19.25 -8.62
C VAL A 278 -6.77 20.16 -7.38
N LEU A 279 -5.71 19.98 -6.61
CA LEU A 279 -5.54 20.58 -5.29
C LEU A 279 -4.73 21.87 -5.32
N ASN A 280 -4.12 22.21 -6.43
CA ASN A 280 -3.07 23.23 -6.55
C ASN A 280 -1.87 23.00 -5.61
N ARG A 281 -1.72 21.80 -5.08
CA ARG A 281 -0.66 21.32 -4.21
C ARG A 281 -0.60 19.79 -4.26
N LYS A 282 0.37 19.15 -3.64
CA LYS A 282 0.30 17.72 -3.30
C LYS A 282 -0.45 17.50 -1.98
N TYR A 283 -0.86 16.29 -1.69
CA TYR A 283 -1.31 15.92 -0.35
C TYR A 283 -0.20 16.16 0.66
N LYS A 284 -0.58 16.49 1.91
CA LYS A 284 0.37 16.64 2.99
C LYS A 284 1.00 15.29 3.34
N ASP A 285 0.15 14.30 3.54
CA ASP A 285 0.56 12.94 3.87
C ASP A 285 0.41 12.08 2.61
N LEU A 286 1.44 11.30 2.27
CA LEU A 286 1.51 10.46 1.09
C LEU A 286 2.13 9.11 1.45
N ALA A 287 1.54 8.04 0.98
CA ALA A 287 2.25 6.76 0.92
C ALA A 287 2.92 6.57 -0.45
N TYR A 288 3.98 5.77 -0.46
CA TYR A 288 4.71 5.45 -1.67
C TYR A 288 4.92 3.94 -1.76
N TYR A 289 4.33 3.32 -2.78
CA TYR A 289 4.77 2.02 -3.25
C TYR A 289 5.86 2.23 -4.31
N PHE A 290 7.04 1.70 -4.08
CA PHE A 290 8.19 1.87 -4.98
C PHE A 290 8.96 0.55 -5.19
N SER A 291 8.26 -0.57 -5.06
CA SER A 291 8.86 -1.90 -5.17
C SER A 291 9.96 -2.10 -4.11
N VAL A 292 11.18 -2.39 -4.52
CA VAL A 292 12.28 -2.73 -3.59
C VAL A 292 13.49 -1.81 -3.70
N ASP A 293 13.44 -0.75 -4.51
CA ASP A 293 14.59 0.12 -4.77
C ASP A 293 14.28 1.61 -4.52
N LEU A 294 14.92 2.18 -3.52
CA LEU A 294 14.74 3.59 -3.12
C LEU A 294 15.16 4.61 -4.20
N ARG A 295 15.90 4.20 -5.23
CA ARG A 295 16.22 5.10 -6.36
C ARG A 295 14.98 5.54 -7.12
N VAL A 296 13.90 4.76 -7.07
CA VAL A 296 12.60 5.15 -7.61
C VAL A 296 12.14 6.47 -7.00
N ILE A 297 12.34 6.65 -5.70
CA ILE A 297 12.01 7.89 -4.99
C ILE A 297 12.88 9.07 -5.45
N ASP A 298 14.13 8.82 -5.77
CA ASP A 298 15.02 9.88 -6.27
C ASP A 298 14.56 10.41 -7.65
N GLU A 299 14.03 9.54 -8.51
CA GLU A 299 13.39 9.95 -9.76
C GLU A 299 12.10 10.76 -9.51
N MET A 300 11.26 10.32 -8.56
CA MET A 300 10.03 11.03 -8.18
C MET A 300 10.31 12.45 -7.66
N LYS A 301 11.39 12.64 -6.90
CA LYS A 301 11.87 13.99 -6.50
C LYS A 301 12.17 14.87 -7.70
N GLY A 302 12.72 14.30 -8.76
CA GLY A 302 12.96 15.01 -10.02
C GLY A 302 11.66 15.51 -10.66
N PHE A 303 10.59 14.74 -10.59
CA PHE A 303 9.27 15.12 -11.12
C PHE A 303 8.63 16.25 -10.28
N SER A 304 8.68 16.16 -8.96
CA SER A 304 8.18 17.21 -8.07
C SER A 304 8.84 18.56 -8.36
N ARG A 305 10.16 18.57 -8.56
CA ARG A 305 10.89 19.80 -8.91
C ARG A 305 10.41 20.41 -10.24
N ARG A 306 10.04 19.61 -11.23
CA ARG A 306 9.48 20.10 -12.51
C ARG A 306 8.12 20.77 -12.32
N LEU A 307 7.36 20.39 -11.31
CA LEU A 307 6.07 20.99 -10.96
C LEU A 307 6.22 22.20 -10.04
N GLY A 308 7.44 22.52 -9.60
CA GLY A 308 7.70 23.60 -8.63
C GLY A 308 7.24 23.25 -7.21
N GLU A 309 7.06 21.95 -6.91
CA GLU A 309 6.63 21.46 -5.61
C GLU A 309 7.83 21.00 -4.78
N ALA A 310 7.76 21.21 -3.46
CA ALA A 310 8.61 20.48 -2.53
C ALA A 310 8.21 19.00 -2.55
N TYR A 311 9.17 18.09 -2.62
CA TYR A 311 8.87 16.67 -2.71
C TYR A 311 8.37 16.10 -1.37
N VAL A 312 8.89 16.60 -0.28
CA VAL A 312 8.53 16.21 1.09
C VAL A 312 8.40 17.46 1.94
#